data_c035448e27a80cd99a7c3fae60a25f70
#
_entry.id   c035448e27a80cd99a7c3fae60a25f70
#
_cell.length_a   1.000
_cell.length_b   1.000
_cell.length_c   1.000
_cell.angle_alpha   90.00
_cell.angle_beta   90.00
_cell.angle_gamma   90.00
#
_symmetry.space_group_name_H-M   'P 1'
#
loop_
_entity.id
_entity.type
_entity.pdbx_description
1 polymer ?
#
loop_
_entity_poly.entity_id
_entity_poly.type
_entity_poly.pdbx_seq_one_letter_code
_entity_poly.pdbx_strand_id
1 'polypeptide(L)'
;KTKLGTQDYDLYKRVVDPVREQTDLILSLTTSGIAGRNLPHEVRLIPLAFKPELASFDAGSINLGGDVFSNPPDFLDVAAAKMIQSGVKPEIEVFDLGMAVTALNMNKRGQLESPMYFQFVMGTPWGAPGTPKALLHLLEHIPEESAWSVIGIGQSHLPMSLMALIMGGHIRVGME
;
A
#
# COMPACT_ATOMS: atom_id res chain seq x y z
N LYS A 1 23.54 -10.54 9.73
CA LYS A 1 22.12 -10.13 9.58
C LYS A 1 22.00 -9.46 8.22
N THR A 2 21.21 -10.04 7.32
CA THR A 2 20.89 -9.43 6.02
C THR A 2 19.99 -8.22 6.27
N LYS A 3 20.30 -7.08 5.63
CA LYS A 3 19.41 -5.89 5.64
C LYS A 3 18.25 -6.00 4.62
N LEU A 4 17.95 -7.22 4.19
CA LEU A 4 16.91 -7.47 3.20
C LEU A 4 15.57 -7.69 3.91
N GLY A 5 14.50 -7.20 3.30
CA GLY A 5 13.14 -7.53 3.71
C GLY A 5 12.90 -9.04 3.67
N THR A 6 11.88 -9.50 4.36
CA THR A 6 11.54 -10.93 4.44
C THR A 6 10.03 -11.11 4.43
N GLN A 7 9.58 -12.27 3.93
CA GLN A 7 8.20 -12.76 4.04
C GLN A 7 8.14 -14.04 4.91
N ASP A 8 9.14 -14.24 5.76
CA ASP A 8 9.22 -15.38 6.66
C ASP A 8 8.16 -15.28 7.76
N TYR A 9 7.34 -16.31 7.90
CA TYR A 9 6.23 -16.35 8.85
C TYR A 9 6.70 -16.21 10.30
N ASP A 10 7.74 -16.92 10.70
CA ASP A 10 8.21 -16.90 12.09
C ASP A 10 8.83 -15.54 12.48
N LEU A 11 9.45 -14.86 11.51
CA LEU A 11 9.94 -13.50 11.74
C LEU A 11 8.80 -12.50 11.89
N TYR A 12 7.74 -12.60 11.08
CA TYR A 12 6.53 -11.79 11.26
C TYR A 12 5.88 -12.07 12.62
N LYS A 13 5.71 -13.34 12.98
CA LYS A 13 5.13 -13.74 14.29
C LYS A 13 5.86 -13.11 15.46
N ARG A 14 7.18 -13.10 15.45
CA ARG A 14 8.02 -12.49 16.49
C ARG A 14 7.83 -10.98 16.66
N VAL A 15 7.26 -10.31 15.68
CA VAL A 15 6.95 -8.87 15.72
C VAL A 15 5.47 -8.64 16.01
N VAL A 16 4.60 -9.34 15.30
CA VAL A 16 3.14 -9.15 15.38
C VAL A 16 2.59 -9.54 16.75
N ASP A 17 2.98 -10.71 17.28
CA ASP A 17 2.44 -11.21 18.55
C ASP A 17 2.72 -10.22 19.71
N PRO A 18 3.97 -9.79 19.95
CA PRO A 18 4.23 -8.84 21.06
C PRO A 18 3.53 -7.49 20.88
N VAL A 19 3.37 -7.00 19.65
CA VAL A 19 2.64 -5.74 19.42
C VAL A 19 1.17 -5.91 19.80
N ARG A 20 0.53 -7.00 19.41
CA ARG A 20 -0.88 -7.28 19.75
C ARG A 20 -1.11 -7.54 21.23
N GLU A 21 -0.15 -8.18 21.90
CA GLU A 21 -0.23 -8.45 23.34
C GLU A 21 -0.11 -7.18 24.18
N GLN A 22 0.60 -6.17 23.69
CA GLN A 22 0.95 -4.99 24.49
C GLN A 22 0.21 -3.71 24.06
N THR A 23 -0.47 -3.72 22.92
CA THR A 23 -1.10 -2.52 22.34
C THR A 23 -2.41 -2.87 21.62
N ASP A 24 -3.24 -1.86 21.41
CA ASP A 24 -4.44 -1.85 20.57
C ASP A 24 -4.20 -1.18 19.22
N LEU A 25 -2.95 -1.09 18.78
CA LEU A 25 -2.60 -0.47 17.50
C LEU A 25 -3.18 -1.24 16.32
N ILE A 26 -3.65 -0.50 15.32
CA ILE A 26 -3.99 -1.02 14.00
C ILE A 26 -2.70 -1.46 13.31
N LEU A 27 -2.63 -2.71 12.89
CA LEU A 27 -1.48 -3.24 12.17
C LEU A 27 -1.72 -3.18 10.67
N SER A 28 -0.75 -2.61 9.94
CA SER A 28 -0.64 -2.75 8.49
C SER A 28 0.60 -3.59 8.15
N LEU A 29 0.40 -4.67 7.40
CA LEU A 29 1.49 -5.56 6.98
C LEU A 29 1.67 -5.50 5.46
N THR A 30 2.93 -5.59 5.01
CA THR A 30 3.23 -5.50 3.59
C THR A 30 2.99 -6.82 2.85
N THR A 31 2.37 -6.77 1.68
CA THR A 31 2.32 -7.84 0.68
C THR A 31 3.24 -7.55 -0.51
N SER A 32 4.02 -6.48 -0.44
CA SER A 32 4.89 -6.05 -1.55
C SER A 32 6.01 -7.07 -1.85
N GLY A 33 6.38 -7.88 -0.88
CA GLY A 33 7.49 -8.81 -1.03
C GLY A 33 8.84 -8.11 -0.84
N ILE A 34 9.85 -8.59 -1.56
CA ILE A 34 11.20 -8.06 -1.49
C ILE A 34 11.52 -7.37 -2.80
N ALA A 35 11.84 -6.07 -2.74
CA ALA A 35 12.25 -5.30 -3.92
C ALA A 35 13.37 -6.02 -4.69
N GLY A 36 13.27 -6.08 -6.02
CA GLY A 36 14.21 -6.77 -6.89
C GLY A 36 14.12 -8.31 -6.87
N ARG A 37 13.07 -8.87 -6.28
CA ARG A 37 12.79 -10.30 -6.33
C ARG A 37 11.35 -10.55 -6.73
N ASN A 38 11.15 -11.26 -7.82
CA ASN A 38 9.85 -11.79 -8.21
C ASN A 38 9.50 -13.00 -7.32
N LEU A 39 8.96 -12.74 -6.13
CA LEU A 39 8.50 -13.79 -5.25
C LEU A 39 7.19 -14.40 -5.77
N PRO A 40 6.98 -15.72 -5.58
CA PRO A 40 5.67 -16.34 -5.85
C PRO A 40 4.54 -15.61 -5.08
N HIS A 41 3.34 -15.58 -5.65
CA HIS A 41 2.18 -14.90 -5.06
C HIS A 41 1.90 -15.39 -3.65
N GLU A 42 1.98 -16.70 -3.41
CA GLU A 42 1.72 -17.32 -2.11
C GLU A 42 2.70 -16.81 -1.04
N VAL A 43 3.95 -16.62 -1.41
CA VAL A 43 4.99 -16.10 -0.49
C VAL A 43 4.72 -14.64 -0.16
N ARG A 44 4.31 -13.83 -1.13
CA ARG A 44 3.98 -12.42 -0.90
C ARG A 44 2.78 -12.25 0.04
N LEU A 45 1.84 -13.19 0.02
CA LEU A 45 0.59 -13.13 0.80
C LEU A 45 0.68 -13.80 2.19
N ILE A 46 1.85 -14.31 2.59
CA ILE A 46 2.07 -14.90 3.93
C ILE A 46 1.61 -13.97 5.07
N PRO A 47 1.88 -12.64 5.03
CA PRO A 47 1.46 -11.74 6.11
C PRO A 47 -0.04 -11.71 6.38
N LEU A 48 -0.88 -12.06 5.40
CA LEU A 48 -2.33 -12.12 5.58
C LEU A 48 -2.78 -13.23 6.55
N ALA A 49 -1.91 -14.24 6.81
CA ALA A 49 -2.18 -15.28 7.80
C ALA A 49 -2.28 -14.72 9.24
N PHE A 50 -1.67 -13.56 9.50
CA PHE A 50 -1.77 -12.86 10.78
C PHE A 50 -3.05 -12.05 10.94
N LYS A 51 -3.88 -11.97 9.90
CA LYS A 51 -5.13 -11.18 9.87
C LYS A 51 -4.91 -9.76 10.41
N PRO A 52 -3.96 -8.99 9.85
CA PRO A 52 -3.82 -7.60 10.24
C PRO A 52 -5.08 -6.82 9.85
N GLU A 53 -5.30 -5.66 10.43
CA GLU A 53 -6.41 -4.80 10.08
C GLU A 53 -6.26 -4.25 8.66
N LEU A 54 -5.02 -3.94 8.27
CA LEU A 54 -4.65 -3.45 6.94
C LEU A 54 -3.52 -4.29 6.34
N ALA A 55 -3.47 -4.36 5.02
CA ALA A 55 -2.28 -4.85 4.32
C ALA A 55 -2.09 -4.08 3.00
N SER A 56 -0.83 -3.85 2.62
CA SER A 56 -0.54 -3.13 1.39
C SER A 56 -1.13 -3.84 0.17
N PHE A 57 -1.69 -3.04 -0.74
CA PHE A 57 -2.22 -3.49 -2.02
C PHE A 57 -1.72 -2.53 -3.10
N ASP A 58 -0.56 -2.85 -3.66
CA ASP A 58 0.05 -2.04 -4.73
C ASP A 58 -0.75 -2.25 -6.01
N ALA A 59 -1.54 -1.26 -6.42
CA ALA A 59 -2.59 -1.40 -7.44
C ALA A 59 -2.09 -1.46 -8.89
N GLY A 60 -0.84 -1.80 -9.11
CA GLY A 60 -0.21 -1.94 -10.43
C GLY A 60 1.30 -2.12 -10.35
N SER A 61 1.90 -2.45 -11.48
CA SER A 61 3.36 -2.57 -11.61
C SER A 61 4.00 -1.20 -11.82
N ILE A 62 5.18 -1.01 -11.25
CA ILE A 62 5.95 0.24 -11.37
C ILE A 62 7.45 -0.06 -11.45
N ASN A 63 8.20 0.80 -12.14
CA ASN A 63 9.65 0.80 -12.00
C ASN A 63 10.04 1.29 -10.61
N LEU A 64 10.83 0.52 -9.88
CA LEU A 64 11.28 0.87 -8.54
C LEU A 64 12.79 0.59 -8.41
N GLY A 65 13.56 1.66 -8.26
CA GLY A 65 15.01 1.55 -8.31
C GLY A 65 15.51 1.10 -9.69
N GLY A 66 16.26 0.01 -9.74
CA GLY A 66 16.78 -0.58 -10.98
C GLY A 66 15.92 -1.70 -11.58
N ASP A 67 14.77 -2.01 -10.94
CA ASP A 67 13.92 -3.15 -11.29
C ASP A 67 12.46 -2.76 -11.50
N VAL A 68 11.68 -3.69 -12.07
CA VAL A 68 10.22 -3.59 -12.10
C VAL A 68 9.66 -4.24 -10.84
N PHE A 69 8.94 -3.45 -10.05
CA PHE A 69 8.08 -3.98 -9.00
C PHE A 69 6.79 -4.47 -9.63
N SER A 70 6.67 -5.79 -9.76
CA SER A 70 5.65 -6.42 -10.58
C SER A 70 4.39 -6.75 -9.79
N ASN A 71 3.27 -6.14 -10.19
CA ASN A 71 1.93 -6.41 -9.69
C ASN A 71 0.98 -6.60 -10.89
N PRO A 72 1.09 -7.72 -11.60
CA PRO A 72 0.26 -7.97 -12.77
C PRO A 72 -1.21 -8.25 -12.37
N PRO A 73 -2.16 -8.14 -13.31
CA PRO A 73 -3.59 -8.29 -13.03
C PRO A 73 -3.95 -9.60 -12.32
N ASP A 74 -3.33 -10.71 -12.68
CA ASP A 74 -3.55 -12.01 -12.04
C ASP A 74 -3.12 -12.02 -10.56
N PHE A 75 -2.02 -11.34 -10.22
CA PHE A 75 -1.63 -11.14 -8.81
C PHE A 75 -2.64 -10.27 -8.08
N LEU A 76 -3.09 -9.17 -8.68
CA LEU A 76 -4.07 -8.28 -8.07
C LEU A 76 -5.37 -9.01 -7.76
N ASP A 77 -5.87 -9.83 -8.68
CA ASP A 77 -7.07 -10.63 -8.48
C ASP A 77 -6.90 -11.63 -7.32
N VAL A 78 -5.77 -12.33 -7.25
CA VAL A 78 -5.46 -13.28 -6.15
C VAL A 78 -5.31 -12.55 -4.81
N ALA A 79 -4.60 -11.42 -4.78
CA ALA A 79 -4.38 -10.64 -3.57
C ALA A 79 -5.70 -10.08 -3.01
N ALA A 80 -6.53 -9.48 -3.86
CA ALA A 80 -7.84 -8.96 -3.47
C ALA A 80 -8.75 -10.06 -2.89
N ALA A 81 -8.88 -11.20 -3.59
CA ALA A 81 -9.65 -12.33 -3.11
C ALA A 81 -9.15 -12.86 -1.76
N LYS A 82 -7.83 -12.94 -1.58
CA LYS A 82 -7.22 -13.41 -0.34
C LYS A 82 -7.43 -12.42 0.82
N MET A 83 -7.38 -11.12 0.57
CA MET A 83 -7.66 -10.09 1.57
C MET A 83 -9.11 -10.16 2.04
N ILE A 84 -10.08 -10.24 1.12
CA ILE A 84 -11.50 -10.45 1.45
C ILE A 84 -11.68 -11.70 2.30
N GLN A 85 -11.12 -12.84 1.86
CA GLN A 85 -11.21 -14.11 2.58
C GLN A 85 -10.64 -14.04 4.01
N SER A 86 -9.60 -13.25 4.21
CA SER A 86 -8.91 -13.10 5.50
C SER A 86 -9.54 -12.01 6.39
N GLY A 87 -10.48 -11.22 5.87
CA GLY A 87 -11.05 -10.08 6.57
C GLY A 87 -10.07 -8.92 6.74
N VAL A 88 -9.11 -8.79 5.82
CA VAL A 88 -8.05 -7.77 5.86
C VAL A 88 -8.41 -6.65 4.88
N LYS A 89 -8.41 -5.41 5.35
CA LYS A 89 -8.69 -4.25 4.49
C LYS A 89 -7.48 -3.90 3.64
N PRO A 90 -7.63 -3.78 2.30
CA PRO A 90 -6.56 -3.32 1.43
C PRO A 90 -6.16 -1.86 1.74
N GLU A 91 -4.88 -1.61 2.00
CA GLU A 91 -4.24 -0.30 1.93
C GLU A 91 -3.75 -0.13 0.49
N ILE A 92 -4.55 0.58 -0.31
CA ILE A 92 -4.34 0.68 -1.77
C ILE A 92 -3.22 1.66 -2.04
N GLU A 93 -2.02 1.15 -2.29
CA GLU A 93 -0.85 1.97 -2.62
C GLU A 93 -0.91 2.41 -4.09
N VAL A 94 -0.86 3.72 -4.28
CA VAL A 94 -1.01 4.39 -5.57
C VAL A 94 0.22 5.25 -5.84
N PHE A 95 0.98 4.88 -6.87
CA PHE A 95 2.16 5.61 -7.34
C PHE A 95 1.85 6.52 -8.52
N ASP A 96 0.75 6.28 -9.22
CA ASP A 96 0.27 7.08 -10.34
C ASP A 96 -1.25 6.97 -10.51
N LEU A 97 -1.81 7.79 -11.39
CA LEU A 97 -3.25 7.81 -11.64
C LEU A 97 -3.78 6.48 -12.21
N GLY A 98 -2.98 5.78 -13.03
CA GLY A 98 -3.39 4.49 -13.61
C GLY A 98 -3.67 3.44 -12.53
N MET A 99 -2.90 3.45 -11.44
CA MET A 99 -3.12 2.58 -10.29
C MET A 99 -4.43 2.92 -9.56
N ALA A 100 -4.74 4.20 -9.37
CA ALA A 100 -6.03 4.61 -8.81
C ALA A 100 -7.19 4.12 -9.68
N VAL A 101 -7.09 4.29 -10.99
CA VAL A 101 -8.11 3.81 -11.95
C VAL A 101 -8.24 2.28 -11.91
N THR A 102 -7.13 1.55 -11.77
CA THR A 102 -7.15 0.09 -11.61
C THR A 102 -7.94 -0.31 -10.37
N ALA A 103 -7.65 0.29 -9.22
CA ALA A 103 -8.37 0.02 -7.97
C ALA A 103 -9.87 0.33 -8.08
N LEU A 104 -10.23 1.45 -8.70
CA LEU A 104 -11.64 1.83 -8.95
C LEU A 104 -12.36 0.82 -9.85
N ASN A 105 -11.68 0.32 -10.88
CA ASN A 105 -12.26 -0.70 -11.75
C ASN A 105 -12.41 -2.05 -11.03
N MET A 106 -11.50 -2.42 -10.14
CA MET A 106 -11.61 -3.60 -9.30
C MET A 106 -12.76 -3.46 -8.28
N ASN A 107 -12.94 -2.28 -7.69
CA ASN A 107 -14.08 -1.99 -6.81
C ASN A 107 -15.42 -2.14 -7.56
N LYS A 108 -15.56 -1.57 -8.77
CA LYS A 108 -16.76 -1.74 -9.62
C LYS A 108 -17.08 -3.19 -9.95
N ARG A 109 -16.06 -4.07 -9.98
CA ARG A 109 -16.23 -5.51 -10.19
C ARG A 109 -16.49 -6.29 -8.89
N GLY A 110 -16.56 -5.60 -7.75
CA GLY A 110 -16.74 -6.22 -6.43
C GLY A 110 -15.53 -6.92 -5.87
N GLN A 111 -14.34 -6.65 -6.41
CA GLN A 111 -13.07 -7.24 -5.98
C GLN A 111 -12.39 -6.43 -4.85
N LEU A 112 -12.76 -5.18 -4.67
CA LEU A 112 -12.37 -4.33 -3.56
C LEU A 112 -13.63 -3.72 -2.94
N GLU A 113 -13.69 -3.68 -1.61
CA GLU A 113 -14.86 -3.19 -0.87
C GLU A 113 -14.76 -1.70 -0.56
N SER A 114 -15.92 -1.01 -0.60
CA SER A 114 -16.04 0.37 -0.12
C SER A 114 -16.37 0.43 1.38
N PRO A 115 -16.03 1.53 2.08
CA PRO A 115 -15.21 2.64 1.61
C PRO A 115 -13.77 2.20 1.42
N MET A 116 -13.10 2.67 0.35
CA MET A 116 -11.71 2.32 0.08
C MET A 116 -10.73 3.15 0.93
N TYR A 117 -9.52 2.62 1.15
CA TYR A 117 -8.43 3.35 1.77
C TYR A 117 -7.26 3.45 0.80
N PHE A 118 -6.95 4.68 0.38
CA PHE A 118 -5.86 4.95 -0.56
C PHE A 118 -4.62 5.48 0.18
N GLN A 119 -3.45 4.98 -0.21
CA GLN A 119 -2.18 5.56 0.18
C GLN A 119 -1.44 6.07 -1.06
N PHE A 120 -1.32 7.38 -1.18
CA PHE A 120 -0.58 8.01 -2.28
C PHE A 120 0.91 8.05 -1.98
N VAL A 121 1.70 7.34 -2.78
CA VAL A 121 3.16 7.30 -2.68
C VAL A 121 3.73 8.31 -3.67
N MET A 122 4.24 9.43 -3.16
CA MET A 122 4.57 10.59 -3.98
C MET A 122 6.04 10.97 -3.90
N GLY A 123 6.58 11.41 -5.03
CA GLY A 123 7.97 11.88 -5.11
C GLY A 123 8.98 10.78 -5.42
N THR A 124 8.52 9.59 -5.80
CA THR A 124 9.41 8.57 -6.37
C THR A 124 9.82 8.96 -7.80
N PRO A 125 11.02 8.57 -8.27
CA PRO A 125 11.49 8.93 -9.62
C PRO A 125 10.59 8.45 -10.76
N TRP A 126 9.78 7.43 -10.53
CA TRP A 126 8.98 6.73 -11.54
C TRP A 126 7.48 6.82 -11.32
N GLY A 127 7.06 7.55 -10.29
CA GLY A 127 5.65 7.73 -9.92
C GLY A 127 5.20 9.18 -9.98
N ALA A 128 4.09 9.47 -9.30
CA ALA A 128 3.57 10.82 -9.19
C ALA A 128 4.57 11.74 -8.49
N PRO A 129 4.82 12.95 -9.04
CA PRO A 129 5.71 13.90 -8.40
C PRO A 129 5.15 14.37 -7.05
N GLY A 130 6.03 14.62 -6.07
CA GLY A 130 5.66 15.12 -4.75
C GLY A 130 5.27 16.59 -4.77
N THR A 131 4.19 16.91 -5.46
CA THR A 131 3.70 18.29 -5.61
C THR A 131 2.22 18.41 -5.24
N PRO A 132 1.77 19.57 -4.71
CA PRO A 132 0.36 19.82 -4.43
C PRO A 132 -0.56 19.57 -5.62
N LYS A 133 -0.12 19.95 -6.83
CA LYS A 133 -0.90 19.75 -8.05
C LYS A 133 -1.13 18.26 -8.36
N ALA A 134 -0.10 17.42 -8.18
CA ALA A 134 -0.22 15.99 -8.42
C ALA A 134 -1.13 15.33 -7.36
N LEU A 135 -1.03 15.74 -6.09
CA LEU A 135 -1.91 15.24 -5.04
C LEU A 135 -3.38 15.61 -5.32
N LEU A 136 -3.66 16.87 -5.64
CA LEU A 136 -5.00 17.31 -6.01
C LEU A 136 -5.57 16.49 -7.16
N HIS A 137 -4.76 16.26 -8.20
CA HIS A 137 -5.19 15.47 -9.34
C HIS A 137 -5.54 14.02 -8.97
N LEU A 138 -4.80 13.40 -8.07
CA LEU A 138 -5.13 12.05 -7.58
C LEU A 138 -6.43 12.05 -6.75
N LEU A 139 -6.60 13.04 -5.88
CA LEU A 139 -7.78 13.17 -5.03
C LEU A 139 -9.07 13.41 -5.82
N GLU A 140 -9.00 14.14 -6.93
CA GLU A 140 -10.16 14.36 -7.82
C GLU A 140 -10.71 13.06 -8.45
N HIS A 141 -9.94 11.96 -8.41
CA HIS A 141 -10.30 10.70 -9.06
C HIS A 141 -10.76 9.62 -8.08
N ILE A 142 -10.62 9.80 -6.77
CA ILE A 142 -11.09 8.83 -5.80
C ILE A 142 -12.50 9.20 -5.28
N PRO A 143 -13.30 8.21 -4.85
CA PRO A 143 -14.61 8.48 -4.24
C PRO A 143 -14.48 9.33 -2.97
N GLU A 144 -15.43 10.24 -2.77
CA GLU A 144 -15.44 11.20 -1.66
C GLU A 144 -15.47 10.51 -0.28
N GLU A 145 -16.11 9.36 -0.19
CA GLU A 145 -16.20 8.55 1.03
C GLU A 145 -14.90 7.78 1.36
N SER A 146 -13.89 7.82 0.50
CA SER A 146 -12.63 7.12 0.71
C SER A 146 -11.80 7.79 1.79
N ALA A 147 -11.21 6.99 2.69
CA ALA A 147 -10.11 7.46 3.50
C ALA A 147 -8.82 7.48 2.65
N TRP A 148 -7.92 8.40 2.97
CA TRP A 148 -6.65 8.48 2.24
C TRP A 148 -5.50 8.99 3.10
N SER A 149 -4.31 8.57 2.75
CA SER A 149 -3.05 9.00 3.34
C SER A 149 -2.03 9.36 2.26
N VAL A 150 -0.99 10.08 2.65
CA VAL A 150 0.15 10.38 1.79
C VAL A 150 1.44 9.92 2.45
N ILE A 151 2.33 9.33 1.66
CA ILE A 151 3.74 9.16 1.98
C ILE A 151 4.56 9.93 0.95
N GLY A 152 5.33 10.92 1.41
CA GLY A 152 6.28 11.68 0.59
C GLY A 152 7.67 11.05 0.66
N ILE A 153 8.25 10.73 -0.48
CA ILE A 153 9.57 10.11 -0.56
C ILE A 153 10.67 11.17 -0.64
N GLY A 154 11.73 10.98 0.14
CA GLY A 154 12.90 11.88 0.15
C GLY A 154 12.52 13.34 0.44
N GLN A 155 12.85 14.24 -0.47
CA GLN A 155 12.58 15.69 -0.32
C GLN A 155 11.08 16.03 -0.28
N SER A 156 10.22 15.15 -0.76
CA SER A 156 8.77 15.32 -0.75
C SER A 156 8.14 15.01 0.61
N HIS A 157 8.88 14.42 1.54
CA HIS A 157 8.36 13.92 2.82
C HIS A 157 7.59 15.02 3.58
N LEU A 158 8.26 16.10 3.96
CA LEU A 158 7.63 17.16 4.74
C LEU A 158 6.56 17.95 3.97
N PRO A 159 6.81 18.41 2.72
CA PRO A 159 5.79 19.11 1.97
C PRO A 159 4.50 18.31 1.78
N MET A 160 4.59 17.05 1.43
CA MET A 160 3.41 16.21 1.20
C MET A 160 2.67 15.86 2.48
N SER A 161 3.38 15.63 3.58
CA SER A 161 2.76 15.45 4.90
C SER A 161 1.96 16.66 5.34
N LEU A 162 2.51 17.88 5.19
CA LEU A 162 1.79 19.10 5.51
C LEU A 162 0.55 19.31 4.62
N MET A 163 0.68 19.04 3.32
CA MET A 163 -0.45 19.12 2.40
C MET A 163 -1.56 18.13 2.77
N ALA A 164 -1.21 16.88 3.10
CA ALA A 164 -2.19 15.89 3.53
C ALA A 164 -2.98 16.38 4.76
N LEU A 165 -2.29 16.90 5.78
CA LEU A 165 -2.94 17.41 6.99
C LEU A 165 -3.87 18.58 6.70
N ILE A 166 -3.43 19.55 5.88
CA ILE A 166 -4.24 20.74 5.52
C ILE A 166 -5.52 20.32 4.76
N MET A 167 -5.44 19.25 3.97
CA MET A 167 -6.54 18.76 3.15
C MET A 167 -7.41 17.69 3.82
N GLY A 168 -7.16 17.38 5.11
CA GLY A 168 -7.97 16.42 5.88
C GLY A 168 -7.61 14.95 5.64
N GLY A 169 -6.46 14.67 5.02
CA GLY A 169 -5.93 13.32 4.86
C GLY A 169 -5.06 12.87 6.04
N HIS A 170 -4.67 11.62 5.99
CA HIS A 170 -3.69 11.04 6.92
C HIS A 170 -2.28 11.10 6.35
N ILE A 171 -1.29 10.85 7.20
CA ILE A 171 0.11 10.79 6.80
C ILE A 171 0.73 9.46 7.19
N ARG A 172 1.59 8.94 6.33
CA ARG A 172 2.52 7.87 6.66
C ARG A 172 3.93 8.44 6.68
N VAL A 173 4.66 8.12 7.74
CA VAL A 173 6.04 8.55 7.95
C VAL A 173 6.93 7.37 8.31
N GLY A 174 8.16 7.40 7.85
CA GLY A 174 9.17 6.38 8.09
C GLY A 174 10.55 6.90 7.73
N MET A 175 11.44 6.00 7.33
CA MET A 175 12.78 6.32 6.85
C MET A 175 12.85 6.43 5.30
N GLU A 176 11.78 6.75 4.69
CA GLU A 176 11.60 6.85 3.24
C GLU A 176 12.34 8.02 2.59
#